data_a25e5cd1ea1bcbed0f55d29fbb2c9f08
#
_entry.id   a25e5cd1ea1bcbed0f55d29fbb2c9f08
#
_cell.length_a   1.000
_cell.length_b   1.000
_cell.length_c   1.000
_cell.angle_alpha   90.00
_cell.angle_beta   90.00
_cell.angle_gamma   90.00
#
_symmetry.space_group_name_H-M   'P 1'
#
loop_
_entity.id
_entity.type
_entity.pdbx_description
1 polymer ?
#
loop_
_entity_poly.entity_id
_entity_poly.type
_entity_poly.pdbx_seq_one_letter_code
_entity_poly.pdbx_strand_id
1 'polypeptide(L)'
;MTDMALQDLRIIDLSRVLAGPYCTMLLADYGAEVIKIEEPVGGDGTRQWGPPWIGDQSAYYLSANRNKRSLTLNLKTEQGLEILRQLLQDADVLIENFKAGTMEKFGLGYETLAAEFPGLIYCSLTGYG
;
A
#
# COMPACT_ATOMS: atom_id res chain seq x y z
N MET A 1 18.38 -5.51 -21.21
CA MET A 1 17.42 -5.67 -20.09
C MET A 1 16.12 -6.19 -20.67
N THR A 2 15.56 -7.17 -20.05
CA THR A 2 14.20 -7.63 -20.42
C THR A 2 13.20 -6.66 -19.81
N ASP A 3 12.34 -6.07 -20.65
CA ASP A 3 11.23 -5.25 -20.20
C ASP A 3 10.27 -6.12 -19.38
N MET A 4 9.91 -5.63 -18.19
CA MET A 4 8.93 -6.31 -17.34
C MET A 4 7.52 -5.84 -17.68
N ALA A 5 6.54 -6.73 -17.58
CA ALA A 5 5.19 -6.47 -18.06
C ALA A 5 4.50 -5.25 -17.41
N LEU A 6 4.87 -4.92 -16.16
CA LEU A 6 4.25 -3.84 -15.39
C LEU A 6 5.25 -2.75 -14.98
N GLN A 7 6.40 -2.65 -15.66
CA GLN A 7 7.47 -1.71 -15.27
C GLN A 7 7.06 -0.22 -15.28
N ASP A 8 6.01 0.12 -16.03
CA ASP A 8 5.52 1.50 -16.14
C ASP A 8 4.41 1.83 -15.12
N LEU A 9 4.01 0.85 -14.28
CA LEU A 9 2.96 1.06 -13.28
C LEU A 9 3.54 1.44 -11.91
N ARG A 10 2.94 2.46 -11.30
CA ARG A 10 3.20 2.86 -9.92
C ARG A 10 1.99 2.59 -9.05
N ILE A 11 2.21 1.87 -7.96
CA ILE A 11 1.18 1.42 -7.01
C ILE A 11 1.49 1.99 -5.64
N ILE A 12 0.51 2.69 -5.05
CA ILE A 12 0.54 3.10 -3.65
C ILE A 12 -0.23 2.04 -2.84
N ASP A 13 0.48 1.36 -1.96
CA ASP A 13 -0.03 0.25 -1.17
C ASP A 13 -0.23 0.68 0.29
N LEU A 14 -1.48 0.94 0.68
CA LEU A 14 -1.88 1.20 2.06
C LEU A 14 -2.31 -0.08 2.78
N SER A 15 -2.31 -1.23 2.09
CA SER A 15 -2.84 -2.48 2.63
C SER A 15 -1.91 -3.09 3.69
N ARG A 16 -2.51 -3.92 4.54
CA ARG A 16 -1.85 -4.56 5.68
C ARG A 16 -2.14 -6.06 5.68
N VAL A 17 -1.35 -6.79 6.43
CA VAL A 17 -1.48 -8.21 6.72
C VAL A 17 -1.17 -9.08 5.50
N LEU A 18 -2.16 -9.59 4.74
CA LEU A 18 -1.89 -10.61 3.74
C LEU A 18 -2.48 -10.30 2.36
N ALA A 19 -3.80 -10.17 2.23
CA ALA A 19 -4.45 -10.18 0.92
C ALA A 19 -3.98 -9.05 0.00
N GLY A 20 -4.01 -7.81 0.49
CA GLY A 20 -3.48 -6.64 -0.23
C GLY A 20 -1.97 -6.71 -0.44
N PRO A 21 -1.17 -6.93 0.61
CA PRO A 21 0.28 -7.07 0.47
C PRO A 21 0.72 -8.17 -0.50
N TYR A 22 0.07 -9.32 -0.48
CA TYR A 22 0.36 -10.42 -1.41
C TYR A 22 0.02 -10.02 -2.86
N CYS A 23 -1.12 -9.38 -3.08
CA CYS A 23 -1.51 -8.87 -4.39
C CYS A 23 -0.46 -7.89 -4.93
N THR A 24 -0.09 -6.87 -4.17
CA THR A 24 0.88 -5.86 -4.62
C THR A 24 2.29 -6.45 -4.75
N MET A 25 2.65 -7.47 -3.98
CA MET A 25 3.90 -8.20 -4.15
C MET A 25 3.95 -8.92 -5.52
N LEU A 26 2.87 -9.58 -5.92
CA LEU A 26 2.81 -10.21 -7.25
C LEU A 26 2.96 -9.18 -8.37
N LEU A 27 2.31 -8.02 -8.23
CA LEU A 27 2.46 -6.93 -9.22
C LEU A 27 3.89 -6.39 -9.24
N ALA A 28 4.54 -6.29 -8.10
CA ALA A 28 5.96 -5.91 -7.99
C ALA A 28 6.88 -6.96 -8.65
N ASP A 29 6.58 -8.25 -8.50
CA ASP A 29 7.32 -9.33 -9.17
C ASP A 29 7.24 -9.22 -10.69
N TYR A 30 6.18 -8.63 -11.24
CA TYR A 30 6.01 -8.33 -12.66
C TYR A 30 6.54 -6.94 -13.06
N GLY A 31 7.19 -6.24 -12.17
CA GLY A 31 7.92 -5.00 -12.47
C GLY A 31 7.26 -3.71 -12.01
N ALA A 32 6.04 -3.73 -11.45
CA ALA A 32 5.41 -2.52 -10.93
C ALA A 32 6.25 -1.90 -9.79
N GLU A 33 6.37 -0.57 -9.80
CA GLU A 33 6.91 0.16 -8.65
C GLU A 33 5.86 0.20 -7.55
N VAL A 34 6.09 -0.52 -6.46
CA VAL A 34 5.19 -0.54 -5.30
C VAL A 34 5.80 0.24 -4.15
N ILE A 35 5.09 1.27 -3.71
CA ILE A 35 5.42 2.05 -2.51
C ILE A 35 4.42 1.69 -1.42
N LYS A 36 4.88 0.92 -0.44
CA LYS A 36 4.09 0.56 0.73
C LYS A 36 4.15 1.67 1.77
N ILE A 37 2.99 2.21 2.11
CA ILE A 37 2.85 3.21 3.16
C ILE A 37 2.59 2.50 4.49
N GLU A 38 3.44 2.78 5.46
CA GLU A 38 3.37 2.17 6.78
C GLU A 38 3.23 3.22 7.88
N GLU A 39 2.60 2.85 9.00
CA GLU A 39 2.55 3.70 10.18
C GLU A 39 3.97 3.89 10.75
N PRO A 40 4.34 5.11 11.20
CA PRO A 40 5.69 5.38 11.73
C PRO A 40 6.08 4.54 12.95
N VAL A 41 5.09 4.15 13.78
CA VAL A 41 5.34 3.35 14.97
C VAL A 41 4.92 1.90 14.72
N GLY A 42 5.91 1.03 14.48
CA GLY A 42 5.69 -0.41 14.32
C GLY A 42 5.40 -0.88 12.89
N GLY A 43 5.00 0.00 11.97
CA GLY A 43 4.71 -0.34 10.58
C GLY A 43 3.49 -1.24 10.42
N ASP A 44 3.54 -2.14 9.43
CA ASP A 44 2.55 -3.22 9.30
C ASP A 44 2.61 -4.15 10.51
N GLY A 45 1.46 -4.46 11.12
CA GLY A 45 1.39 -5.32 12.31
C GLY A 45 2.07 -6.68 12.13
N THR A 46 2.15 -7.19 10.90
CA THR A 46 2.83 -8.45 10.60
C THR A 46 4.34 -8.41 10.83
N ARG A 47 4.94 -7.23 10.94
CA ARG A 47 6.35 -7.09 11.35
C ARG A 47 6.63 -7.64 12.74
N GLN A 48 5.60 -7.73 13.58
CA GLN A 48 5.67 -8.26 14.95
C GLN A 48 5.23 -9.73 15.05
N TRP A 49 4.87 -10.35 13.94
CA TRP A 49 4.33 -11.72 13.93
C TRP A 49 5.45 -12.75 13.78
N GLY A 50 5.78 -13.38 14.87
CA GLY A 50 6.75 -14.46 14.96
C GLY A 50 6.45 -15.38 16.14
N PRO A 51 7.07 -16.57 16.23
CA PRO A 51 7.96 -17.18 15.25
C PRO A 51 7.26 -17.61 13.95
N PRO A 52 7.99 -17.85 12.83
CA PRO A 52 9.44 -17.83 12.74
C PRO A 52 10.00 -16.43 12.46
N TRP A 53 11.25 -16.22 12.86
CA TRP A 53 12.02 -15.01 12.59
C TRP A 53 13.20 -15.32 11.65
N ILE A 54 13.53 -14.39 10.78
CA ILE A 54 14.75 -14.42 9.97
C ILE A 54 15.58 -13.21 10.40
N GLY A 55 16.56 -13.46 11.27
CA GLY A 55 17.23 -12.39 12.01
C GLY A 55 16.21 -11.68 12.93
N ASP A 56 16.07 -10.38 12.76
CA ASP A 56 15.12 -9.52 13.45
C ASP A 56 13.79 -9.29 12.67
N GLN A 57 13.64 -9.97 11.51
CA GLN A 57 12.50 -9.79 10.62
C GLN A 57 11.47 -10.91 10.78
N SER A 58 10.19 -10.53 10.82
CA SER A 58 9.09 -11.50 10.74
C SER A 58 9.09 -12.22 9.40
N ALA A 59 9.17 -13.55 9.43
CA ALA A 59 9.06 -14.34 8.20
C ALA A 59 7.71 -14.13 7.49
N TYR A 60 6.64 -13.88 8.25
CA TYR A 60 5.33 -13.55 7.70
C TYR A 60 5.37 -12.24 6.89
N TYR A 61 5.93 -11.18 7.47
CA TYR A 61 6.08 -9.91 6.75
C TYR A 61 6.89 -10.08 5.46
N LEU A 62 8.02 -10.76 5.53
CA LEU A 62 8.91 -11.00 4.38
C LEU A 62 8.21 -11.80 3.28
N SER A 63 7.29 -12.70 3.62
CA SER A 63 6.60 -13.55 2.64
C SER A 63 5.66 -12.80 1.70
N ALA A 64 5.23 -11.58 2.05
CA ALA A 64 4.23 -10.81 1.30
C ALA A 64 4.71 -9.42 0.86
N ASN A 65 5.98 -9.05 1.08
CA ASN A 65 6.43 -7.67 0.87
C ASN A 65 7.74 -7.53 0.08
N ARG A 66 8.23 -8.59 -0.57
CA ARG A 66 9.42 -8.46 -1.44
C ARG A 66 9.16 -7.50 -2.60
N ASN A 67 10.22 -6.90 -3.10
CA ASN A 67 10.23 -5.96 -4.23
C ASN A 67 9.45 -4.65 -3.99
N LYS A 68 9.07 -4.35 -2.75
CA LYS A 68 8.42 -3.08 -2.39
C LYS A 68 9.42 -2.11 -1.77
N ARG A 69 9.17 -0.83 -2.00
CA ARG A 69 9.76 0.25 -1.22
C ARG A 69 8.82 0.56 -0.05
N SER A 70 9.37 0.78 1.14
CA SER A 70 8.57 1.16 2.31
C SER A 70 8.79 2.63 2.64
N LEU A 71 7.70 3.34 2.88
CA LEU A 71 7.69 4.72 3.35
C LEU A 71 6.77 4.83 4.56
N THR A 72 7.28 5.42 5.64
CA THR A 72 6.45 5.68 6.83
C THR A 72 5.77 7.04 6.72
N LEU A 73 4.45 7.06 6.85
CA LEU A 73 3.62 8.27 6.91
C LEU A 73 2.57 8.16 8.01
N ASN A 74 2.41 9.23 8.77
CA ASN A 74 1.31 9.33 9.72
C ASN A 74 0.07 9.90 9.02
N LEU A 75 -0.84 9.04 8.56
CA LEU A 75 -2.08 9.43 7.88
C LEU A 75 -3.11 10.10 8.80
N LYS A 76 -2.81 10.23 10.10
CA LYS A 76 -3.64 10.99 11.05
C LYS A 76 -3.25 12.47 11.12
N THR A 77 -2.24 12.89 10.38
CA THR A 77 -1.77 14.28 10.30
C THR A 77 -2.03 14.87 8.93
N GLU A 78 -2.27 16.18 8.86
CA GLU A 78 -2.44 16.90 7.59
C GLU A 78 -1.22 16.75 6.67
N GLN A 79 -0.02 16.85 7.23
CA GLN A 79 1.23 16.70 6.50
C GLN A 79 1.36 15.29 5.88
N GLY A 80 1.03 14.23 6.64
CA GLY A 80 1.06 12.87 6.12
C GLY A 80 0.05 12.66 4.97
N LEU A 81 -1.14 13.23 5.10
CA LEU A 81 -2.16 13.19 4.04
C LEU A 81 -1.76 13.99 2.81
N GLU A 82 -1.11 15.13 3.00
CA GLU A 82 -0.59 15.95 1.89
C GLU A 82 0.50 15.21 1.11
N ILE A 83 1.46 14.60 1.82
CA ILE A 83 2.51 13.80 1.19
C ILE A 83 1.90 12.62 0.42
N LEU A 84 0.90 11.95 0.99
CA LEU A 84 0.21 10.86 0.27
C LEU A 84 -0.46 11.37 -1.01
N ARG A 85 -1.14 12.53 -0.97
CA ARG A 85 -1.72 13.13 -2.18
C ARG A 85 -0.69 13.47 -3.25
N GLN A 86 0.48 13.96 -2.84
CA GLN A 86 1.59 14.19 -3.78
C GLN A 86 2.05 12.89 -4.44
N LEU A 87 2.14 11.79 -3.70
CA LEU A 87 2.47 10.48 -4.27
C LEU A 87 1.39 9.97 -5.24
N LEU A 88 0.12 10.27 -4.96
CA LEU A 88 -1.01 9.86 -5.81
C LEU A 88 -1.06 10.61 -7.16
N GLN A 89 -0.43 11.77 -7.29
CA GLN A 89 -0.38 12.51 -8.56
C GLN A 89 0.26 11.68 -9.69
N ASP A 90 1.25 10.87 -9.35
CA ASP A 90 1.98 10.04 -10.31
C ASP A 90 1.67 8.55 -10.17
N ALA A 91 0.64 8.19 -9.40
CA ALA A 91 0.26 6.81 -9.17
C ALA A 91 -0.84 6.35 -10.14
N ASP A 92 -0.75 5.11 -10.56
CA ASP A 92 -1.77 4.46 -11.38
C ASP A 92 -2.80 3.72 -10.52
N VAL A 93 -2.36 3.18 -9.38
CA VAL A 93 -3.20 2.34 -8.51
C VAL A 93 -3.00 2.74 -7.05
N LEU A 94 -4.10 2.84 -6.33
CA LEU A 94 -4.15 2.86 -4.87
C LEU A 94 -4.85 1.59 -4.38
N ILE A 95 -4.24 0.89 -3.43
CA ILE A 95 -4.84 -0.28 -2.80
C ILE A 95 -4.88 -0.11 -1.28
N GLU A 96 -6.01 -0.45 -0.68
CA GLU A 96 -6.22 -0.37 0.77
C GLU A 96 -7.10 -1.53 1.26
N ASN A 97 -6.97 -1.88 2.53
CA ASN A 97 -7.83 -2.86 3.20
C ASN A 97 -8.19 -2.44 4.63
N PHE A 98 -8.40 -1.15 4.83
CA PHE A 98 -8.86 -0.61 6.11
C PHE A 98 -10.32 -0.99 6.39
N LYS A 99 -10.74 -0.78 7.63
CA LYS A 99 -12.16 -0.88 7.98
C LYS A 99 -12.98 0.14 7.20
N ALA A 100 -14.20 -0.25 6.82
CA ALA A 100 -15.14 0.66 6.15
C ALA A 100 -15.25 2.01 6.88
N GLY A 101 -15.25 3.09 6.13
CA GLY A 101 -15.30 4.46 6.64
C GLY A 101 -13.95 5.04 7.07
N THR A 102 -12.87 4.26 7.09
CA THR A 102 -11.53 4.77 7.50
C THR A 102 -10.96 5.71 6.44
N MET A 103 -11.04 5.34 5.17
CA MET A 103 -10.54 6.18 4.07
C MET A 103 -11.33 7.47 3.96
N GLU A 104 -12.65 7.43 4.16
CA GLU A 104 -13.51 8.61 4.19
C GLU A 104 -13.13 9.57 5.32
N LYS A 105 -12.82 9.05 6.51
CA LYS A 105 -12.33 9.87 7.65
C LYS A 105 -11.01 10.58 7.36
N PHE A 106 -10.17 9.99 6.53
CA PHE A 106 -8.93 10.61 6.06
C PHE A 106 -9.14 11.57 4.88
N GLY A 107 -10.37 11.69 4.36
CA GLY A 107 -10.64 12.43 3.13
C GLY A 107 -10.04 11.77 1.89
N LEU A 108 -9.86 10.45 1.94
CA LEU A 108 -9.26 9.61 0.90
C LEU A 108 -10.24 8.55 0.37
N GLY A 109 -11.54 8.74 0.62
CA GLY A 109 -12.58 7.85 0.09
C GLY A 109 -12.64 7.88 -1.43
N TYR A 110 -13.23 6.84 -2.03
CA TYR A 110 -13.28 6.67 -3.49
C TYR A 110 -13.81 7.91 -4.22
N GLU A 111 -14.97 8.45 -3.81
CA GLU A 111 -15.58 9.60 -4.47
C GLU A 111 -14.66 10.83 -4.48
N THR A 112 -13.97 11.07 -3.38
CA THR A 112 -13.01 12.18 -3.25
C THR A 112 -11.81 11.99 -4.17
N LEU A 113 -11.20 10.80 -4.13
CA LEU A 113 -10.01 10.52 -4.94
C LEU A 113 -10.33 10.38 -6.43
N ALA A 114 -11.50 9.85 -6.80
CA ALA A 114 -11.93 9.76 -8.19
C ALA A 114 -12.14 11.15 -8.82
N ALA A 115 -12.59 12.12 -8.04
CA ALA A 115 -12.72 13.51 -8.48
C ALA A 115 -11.35 14.21 -8.60
N GLU A 116 -10.46 13.96 -7.64
CA GLU A 116 -9.12 14.58 -7.57
C GLU A 116 -8.14 13.95 -8.56
N PHE A 117 -8.20 12.63 -8.73
CA PHE A 117 -7.32 11.82 -9.58
C PHE A 117 -8.14 10.89 -10.50
N PRO A 118 -8.74 11.41 -11.57
CA PRO A 118 -9.69 10.63 -12.40
C PRO A 118 -9.08 9.43 -13.12
N GLY A 119 -7.76 9.38 -13.27
CA GLY A 119 -7.03 8.25 -13.85
C GLY A 119 -6.64 7.17 -12.84
N LEU A 120 -6.83 7.42 -11.54
CA LEU A 120 -6.41 6.50 -10.49
C LEU A 120 -7.34 5.28 -10.39
N ILE A 121 -6.78 4.09 -10.41
CA ILE A 121 -7.50 2.86 -10.11
C ILE A 121 -7.52 2.69 -8.59
N TYR A 122 -8.70 2.74 -7.99
CA TYR A 122 -8.90 2.57 -6.55
C TYR A 122 -9.34 1.14 -6.26
N CYS A 123 -8.53 0.40 -5.51
CA CYS A 123 -8.83 -0.97 -5.09
C CYS A 123 -9.04 -1.04 -3.58
N SER A 124 -10.27 -1.31 -3.16
CA SER A 124 -10.62 -1.55 -1.76
C SER A 124 -10.86 -3.04 -1.52
N LEU A 125 -10.15 -3.61 -0.56
CA LEU A 125 -10.24 -5.02 -0.18
C LEU A 125 -10.97 -5.16 1.14
N THR A 126 -12.09 -5.85 1.12
CA THR A 126 -12.88 -6.13 2.32
C THR A 126 -13.28 -7.60 2.38
N GLY A 127 -13.55 -8.11 3.58
CA GLY A 127 -14.10 -9.45 3.77
C GLY A 127 -15.60 -9.57 3.46
N TYR A 128 -16.28 -8.46 3.17
CA TYR A 128 -17.73 -8.40 3.04
C TYR A 128 -18.23 -7.85 1.70
N GLY A 129 -17.33 -7.53 0.80
CA GLY A 129 -17.65 -6.95 -0.52
C GLY A 129 -17.88 -5.46 -0.49
#